data_54e84370a142523c4094d564518ce908
#
_entry.id   54e84370a142523c4094d564518ce908
#
_cell.length_a   1.000
_cell.length_b   1.000
_cell.length_c   1.000
_cell.angle_alpha   90.00
_cell.angle_beta   90.00
_cell.angle_gamma   90.00
#
_symmetry.space_group_name_H-M   'P 1'
#
loop_
_entity.id
_entity.type
_entity.pdbx_description
1 polymer ?
#
loop_
_entity_poly.entity_id
_entity_poly.type
_entity_poly.pdbx_seq_one_letter_code
_entity_poly.pdbx_strand_id
1 'polypeptide(L)'
;MKYQEIINNKEINAYLKKGDANLGTMGFTDHSKAHCIQVSHRAGKILEKLGYSKHDVELAKIAGYMHDIGNAINRTHHAEYGALLANDLLKETNMPMEDRITIVSAIGNHDESTGNPEDVVSAALIIAD
;
A
#
# COMPACT_ATOMS: atom_id res chain seq x y z
N MET A 1 -2.09 15.20 -0.69
CA MET A 1 -2.76 14.25 -1.58
C MET A 1 -3.69 13.37 -0.78
N LYS A 2 -4.87 13.15 -1.28
CA LYS A 2 -5.90 12.40 -0.57
C LYS A 2 -6.07 10.99 -1.13
N TYR A 3 -6.59 10.09 -0.30
CA TYR A 3 -6.86 8.70 -0.67
C TYR A 3 -7.69 8.58 -1.96
N GLN A 4 -8.73 9.42 -2.13
CA GLN A 4 -9.55 9.40 -3.34
C GLN A 4 -8.74 9.66 -4.61
N GLU A 5 -7.73 10.52 -4.54
CA GLU A 5 -6.87 10.78 -5.69
C GLU A 5 -6.02 9.56 -6.04
N ILE A 6 -5.58 8.80 -5.01
CA ILE A 6 -4.79 7.60 -5.22
C ILE A 6 -5.61 6.49 -5.88
N ILE A 7 -6.83 6.23 -5.38
CA ILE A 7 -7.66 5.16 -5.96
C ILE A 7 -8.17 5.48 -7.37
N ASN A 8 -8.06 6.73 -7.78
CA ASN A 8 -8.42 7.16 -9.15
C ASN A 8 -7.18 7.40 -10.03
N ASN A 9 -5.99 7.16 -9.54
CA ASN A 9 -4.76 7.34 -10.30
C ASN A 9 -4.60 6.22 -11.34
N LYS A 10 -4.57 6.60 -12.61
CA LYS A 10 -4.53 5.64 -13.72
C LYS A 10 -3.28 4.76 -13.72
N GLU A 11 -2.13 5.36 -13.44
CA GLU A 11 -0.86 4.63 -13.48
C GLU A 11 -0.75 3.65 -12.32
N ILE A 12 -1.11 4.08 -11.11
CA ILE A 12 -1.14 3.20 -9.93
C ILE A 12 -2.07 2.01 -10.20
N ASN A 13 -3.27 2.28 -10.71
CA ASN A 13 -4.23 1.22 -11.00
C ASN A 13 -3.78 0.27 -12.10
N ALA A 14 -3.05 0.77 -13.10
CA ALA A 14 -2.49 -0.08 -14.15
C ALA A 14 -1.47 -1.07 -13.59
N TYR A 15 -0.60 -0.62 -12.68
CA TYR A 15 0.34 -1.51 -12.01
C TYR A 15 -0.34 -2.52 -11.10
N LEU A 16 -1.35 -2.08 -10.33
CA LEU A 16 -2.12 -3.00 -9.48
C LEU A 16 -2.81 -4.08 -10.31
N LYS A 17 -3.38 -3.70 -11.43
CA LYS A 17 -4.03 -4.66 -12.35
C LYS A 17 -3.02 -5.66 -12.92
N LYS A 18 -1.84 -5.20 -13.28
CA LYS A 18 -0.77 -6.08 -13.77
C LYS A 18 -0.33 -7.06 -12.72
N GLY A 19 -0.19 -6.61 -11.47
CA GLY A 19 0.16 -7.47 -10.34
C GLY A 19 -0.88 -8.56 -10.10
N ASP A 20 -2.16 -8.20 -10.14
CA ASP A 20 -3.25 -9.16 -9.99
C ASP A 20 -3.22 -10.21 -11.11
N ALA A 21 -3.00 -9.80 -12.35
CA ALA A 21 -2.87 -10.70 -13.48
C ALA A 21 -1.68 -11.65 -13.33
N ASN A 22 -0.53 -11.16 -12.88
CA ASN A 22 0.66 -11.97 -12.65
C ASN A 22 0.40 -13.04 -11.58
N LEU A 23 -0.26 -12.67 -10.49
CA LEU A 23 -0.60 -13.60 -9.41
C LEU A 23 -1.61 -14.65 -9.88
N GLY A 24 -2.56 -14.27 -10.73
CA GLY A 24 -3.53 -15.20 -11.30
C GLY A 24 -2.85 -16.32 -12.08
N THR A 25 -1.81 -16.01 -12.85
CA THR A 25 -1.06 -17.04 -13.59
C THR A 25 -0.24 -17.95 -12.69
N MET A 26 0.06 -17.52 -11.46
CA MET A 26 0.80 -18.32 -10.48
C MET A 26 -0.13 -19.10 -9.55
N GLY A 27 -1.44 -19.02 -9.76
CA GLY A 27 -2.42 -19.73 -8.94
C GLY A 27 -2.84 -19.00 -7.66
N PHE A 28 -2.37 -17.78 -7.43
CA PHE A 28 -2.84 -16.95 -6.33
C PHE A 28 -4.19 -16.35 -6.66
N THR A 29 -5.02 -16.13 -5.66
CA THR A 29 -6.35 -15.55 -5.82
C THR A 29 -6.50 -14.34 -4.90
N ASP A 30 -7.49 -13.48 -5.24
CA ASP A 30 -7.93 -12.38 -4.39
C ASP A 30 -6.88 -11.30 -4.09
N HIS A 31 -6.15 -10.88 -5.14
CA HIS A 31 -5.28 -9.70 -5.09
C HIS A 31 -5.84 -8.58 -5.98
N SER A 32 -7.15 -8.57 -6.15
CA SER A 32 -7.89 -7.60 -6.96
C SER A 32 -7.95 -6.22 -6.32
N LYS A 33 -8.51 -5.25 -7.05
CA LYS A 33 -8.80 -3.91 -6.53
C LYS A 33 -9.69 -3.99 -5.27
N ALA A 34 -10.63 -4.93 -5.22
CA ALA A 34 -11.48 -5.12 -4.04
C ALA A 34 -10.66 -5.47 -2.80
N HIS A 35 -9.65 -6.33 -2.94
CA HIS A 35 -8.72 -6.65 -1.84
C HIS A 35 -7.94 -5.42 -1.39
N CYS A 36 -7.42 -4.65 -2.33
CA CYS A 36 -6.68 -3.42 -2.01
C CYS A 36 -7.55 -2.43 -1.23
N ILE A 37 -8.81 -2.25 -1.64
CA ILE A 37 -9.76 -1.38 -0.95
C ILE A 37 -10.04 -1.93 0.46
N GLN A 38 -10.23 -3.23 0.59
CA GLN A 38 -10.51 -3.86 1.88
C GLN A 38 -9.36 -3.64 2.87
N VAL A 39 -8.12 -3.87 2.43
CA VAL A 39 -6.93 -3.66 3.26
C VAL A 39 -6.80 -2.18 3.64
N SER A 40 -7.04 -1.27 2.70
CA SER A 40 -6.98 0.16 2.97
C SER A 40 -7.97 0.58 4.06
N HIS A 41 -9.20 0.10 3.98
CA HIS A 41 -10.23 0.42 4.97
C HIS A 41 -9.90 -0.16 6.35
N ARG A 42 -9.40 -1.40 6.39
CA ARG A 42 -8.99 -2.03 7.64
C ARG A 42 -7.86 -1.26 8.33
N ALA A 43 -6.83 -0.89 7.57
CA ALA A 43 -5.69 -0.15 8.09
C ALA A 43 -6.13 1.21 8.66
N GLY A 44 -6.94 1.95 7.90
CA GLY A 44 -7.48 3.23 8.34
C GLY A 44 -8.34 3.10 9.59
N LYS A 45 -9.19 2.09 9.63
CA LYS A 45 -10.11 1.86 10.76
C LYS A 45 -9.36 1.52 12.05
N ILE A 46 -8.27 0.76 11.95
CA ILE A 46 -7.43 0.43 13.10
C ILE A 46 -6.93 1.73 13.76
N LEU A 47 -6.36 2.64 12.98
CA LEU A 47 -5.84 3.89 13.51
C LEU A 47 -6.95 4.83 14.00
N GLU A 48 -8.08 4.87 13.30
CA GLU A 48 -9.22 5.68 13.71
C GLU A 48 -9.74 5.24 15.08
N LYS A 49 -9.92 3.95 15.29
CA LYS A 49 -10.41 3.40 16.56
C LYS A 49 -9.43 3.63 17.72
N LEU A 50 -8.14 3.67 17.42
CA LEU A 50 -7.11 3.92 18.42
C LEU A 50 -6.90 5.41 18.70
N GLY A 51 -7.64 6.29 18.04
CA GLY A 51 -7.60 7.72 18.29
C GLY A 51 -6.49 8.48 17.58
N TYR A 52 -5.86 7.88 16.58
CA TYR A 52 -4.83 8.59 15.80
C TYR A 52 -5.45 9.64 14.88
N SER A 53 -4.62 10.57 14.40
CA SER A 53 -5.07 11.69 13.60
C SER A 53 -5.71 11.26 12.25
N LYS A 54 -6.54 12.14 11.68
CA LYS A 54 -7.09 11.91 10.34
C LYS A 54 -5.99 11.77 9.30
N HIS A 55 -4.88 12.47 9.50
CA HIS A 55 -3.72 12.40 8.62
C HIS A 55 -3.10 11.00 8.65
N ASP A 56 -2.88 10.45 9.84
CA ASP A 56 -2.36 9.08 9.98
C ASP A 56 -3.30 8.05 9.36
N VAL A 57 -4.61 8.20 9.57
CA VAL A 57 -5.62 7.33 8.97
C VAL A 57 -5.52 7.38 7.44
N GLU A 58 -5.40 8.58 6.88
CA GLU A 58 -5.28 8.75 5.42
C GLU A 58 -4.03 8.05 4.87
N LEU A 59 -2.88 8.21 5.53
CA LEU A 59 -1.63 7.55 5.12
C LEU A 59 -1.76 6.04 5.18
N ALA A 60 -2.38 5.51 6.23
CA ALA A 60 -2.60 4.06 6.37
C ALA A 60 -3.50 3.52 5.25
N LYS A 61 -4.53 4.26 4.86
CA LYS A 61 -5.41 3.87 3.75
C LYS A 61 -4.66 3.84 2.43
N ILE A 62 -3.83 4.84 2.16
CA ILE A 62 -3.02 4.90 0.93
C ILE A 62 -2.02 3.74 0.90
N ALA A 63 -1.31 3.51 1.99
CA ALA A 63 -0.36 2.40 2.08
C ALA A 63 -1.08 1.05 1.87
N GLY A 64 -2.25 0.88 2.47
CA GLY A 64 -3.05 -0.33 2.31
C GLY A 64 -3.48 -0.57 0.87
N TYR A 65 -3.89 0.49 0.18
CA TYR A 65 -4.30 0.37 -1.22
C TYR A 65 -3.15 -0.05 -2.13
N MET A 66 -1.95 0.45 -1.87
CA MET A 66 -0.78 0.24 -2.72
C MET A 66 0.13 -0.90 -2.27
N HIS A 67 -0.18 -1.58 -1.16
CA HIS A 67 0.79 -2.50 -0.53
C HIS A 67 1.27 -3.63 -1.44
N ASP A 68 0.44 -4.12 -2.33
CA ASP A 68 0.77 -5.24 -3.23
C ASP A 68 1.24 -4.81 -4.63
N ILE A 69 1.50 -3.50 -4.83
CA ILE A 69 1.87 -2.99 -6.16
C ILE A 69 3.13 -3.65 -6.72
N GLY A 70 4.01 -4.14 -5.85
CA GLY A 70 5.23 -4.83 -6.25
C GLY A 70 5.00 -6.14 -7.00
N ASN A 71 3.81 -6.71 -6.90
CA ASN A 71 3.44 -7.92 -7.68
C ASN A 71 3.45 -7.66 -9.18
N ALA A 72 3.39 -6.40 -9.61
CA ALA A 72 3.54 -6.05 -11.02
C ALA A 72 4.95 -6.37 -11.54
N ILE A 73 5.93 -6.47 -10.64
CA ILE A 73 7.33 -6.77 -10.98
C ILE A 73 7.60 -8.25 -10.70
N ASN A 74 7.39 -8.69 -9.45
CA ASN A 74 7.61 -10.09 -9.08
C ASN A 74 7.01 -10.34 -7.69
N ARG A 75 6.44 -11.52 -7.45
CA ARG A 75 5.95 -11.89 -6.13
C ARG A 75 7.08 -12.01 -5.11
N THR A 76 8.22 -12.55 -5.52
CA THR A 76 9.41 -12.59 -4.67
C THR A 76 9.90 -11.17 -4.43
N HIS A 77 10.08 -10.81 -3.17
CA HIS A 77 10.45 -9.45 -2.75
C HIS A 77 9.44 -8.37 -3.16
N HIS A 78 8.15 -8.76 -3.29
CA HIS A 78 7.11 -7.81 -3.72
C HIS A 78 6.99 -6.59 -2.80
N ALA A 79 7.29 -6.73 -1.51
CA ALA A 79 7.25 -5.61 -0.58
C ALA A 79 8.32 -4.57 -0.93
N GLU A 80 9.55 -5.00 -1.13
CA GLU A 80 10.67 -4.11 -1.47
C GLU A 80 10.48 -3.48 -2.85
N TYR A 81 10.11 -4.27 -3.85
CA TYR A 81 9.81 -3.75 -5.19
C TYR A 81 8.62 -2.80 -5.15
N GLY A 82 7.61 -3.13 -4.34
CA GLY A 82 6.45 -2.27 -4.16
C GLY A 82 6.80 -0.93 -3.56
N ALA A 83 7.68 -0.91 -2.58
CA ALA A 83 8.15 0.34 -1.96
C ALA A 83 8.85 1.24 -2.97
N LEU A 84 9.77 0.67 -3.77
CA LEU A 84 10.49 1.43 -4.78
C LEU A 84 9.58 1.95 -5.87
N LEU A 85 8.65 1.12 -6.34
CA LEU A 85 7.67 1.52 -7.35
C LEU A 85 6.72 2.59 -6.83
N ALA A 86 6.23 2.44 -5.61
CA ALA A 86 5.37 3.44 -4.97
C ALA A 86 6.09 4.79 -4.84
N ASN A 87 7.37 4.78 -4.46
CA ASN A 87 8.15 5.99 -4.38
C ASN A 87 8.18 6.73 -5.72
N ASP A 88 8.46 6.01 -6.81
CA ASP A 88 8.51 6.60 -8.14
C ASP A 88 7.15 7.19 -8.56
N LEU A 89 6.08 6.45 -8.33
CA LEU A 89 4.74 6.89 -8.69
C LEU A 89 4.28 8.09 -7.86
N LEU A 90 4.52 8.06 -6.55
CA LEU A 90 4.10 9.13 -5.66
C LEU A 90 4.92 10.41 -5.81
N LYS A 91 6.17 10.31 -6.29
CA LYS A 91 6.97 11.49 -6.62
C LYS A 91 6.34 12.36 -7.70
N GLU A 92 5.58 11.77 -8.60
CA GLU A 92 4.91 12.49 -9.69
C GLU A 92 3.62 13.16 -9.23
N THR A 93 3.28 13.02 -7.96
CA THR A 93 2.09 13.65 -7.36
C THR A 93 2.51 14.84 -6.50
N ASN A 94 1.52 15.56 -5.98
CA ASN A 94 1.77 16.68 -5.07
C ASN A 94 1.88 16.26 -3.60
N MET A 95 2.05 14.96 -3.33
CA MET A 95 2.18 14.46 -1.97
C MET A 95 3.45 15.03 -1.31
N PRO A 96 3.34 15.52 -0.06
CA PRO A 96 4.53 15.93 0.69
C PRO A 96 5.53 14.79 0.84
N MET A 97 6.82 15.13 0.78
CA MET A 97 7.90 14.15 0.86
C MET A 97 7.81 13.29 2.12
N GLU A 98 7.48 13.88 3.25
CA GLU A 98 7.38 13.14 4.53
C GLU A 98 6.30 12.07 4.48
N ASP A 99 5.16 12.39 3.88
CA ASP A 99 4.06 11.43 3.71
C ASP A 99 4.45 10.30 2.77
N ARG A 100 5.10 10.64 1.67
CA ARG A 100 5.60 9.66 0.71
C ARG A 100 6.57 8.67 1.37
N ILE A 101 7.50 9.17 2.17
CA ILE A 101 8.48 8.34 2.87
C ILE A 101 7.78 7.40 3.84
N THR A 102 6.79 7.88 4.58
CA THR A 102 6.01 7.05 5.50
C THR A 102 5.30 5.91 4.77
N ILE A 103 4.65 6.21 3.66
CA ILE A 103 3.94 5.20 2.84
C ILE A 103 4.93 4.18 2.26
N VAL A 104 6.02 4.65 1.70
CA VAL A 104 7.04 3.79 1.09
C VAL A 104 7.62 2.83 2.13
N SER A 105 7.95 3.33 3.32
CA SER A 105 8.46 2.50 4.41
C SER A 105 7.43 1.46 4.86
N ALA A 106 6.17 1.85 4.98
CA ALA A 106 5.11 0.91 5.36
C ALA A 106 4.97 -0.21 4.33
N ILE A 107 4.98 0.11 3.05
CA ILE A 107 4.90 -0.89 1.99
C ILE A 107 6.09 -1.83 2.03
N GLY A 108 7.30 -1.28 2.17
CA GLY A 108 8.53 -2.07 2.19
C GLY A 108 8.64 -3.03 3.36
N ASN A 109 7.94 -2.76 4.45
CA ASN A 109 7.97 -3.55 5.67
C ASN A 109 6.67 -4.33 5.92
N HIS A 110 5.76 -4.42 4.95
CA HIS A 110 4.48 -5.09 5.21
C HIS A 110 4.54 -6.62 5.17
N ASP A 111 5.58 -7.20 4.60
CA ASP A 111 5.76 -8.65 4.61
C ASP A 111 6.24 -9.07 6.01
N GLU A 112 5.42 -9.83 6.73
CA GLU A 112 5.72 -10.25 8.11
C GLU A 112 7.00 -11.06 8.23
N SER A 113 7.41 -11.74 7.17
CA SER A 113 8.63 -12.57 7.21
C SER A 113 9.92 -11.74 7.15
N THR A 114 9.87 -10.53 6.62
CA THR A 114 11.06 -9.69 6.42
C THR A 114 10.91 -8.27 6.95
N GLY A 115 9.67 -7.85 7.25
CA GLY A 115 9.37 -6.49 7.63
C GLY A 115 9.51 -6.22 9.12
N ASN A 116 9.71 -4.94 9.45
CA ASN A 116 9.78 -4.47 10.82
C ASN A 116 8.99 -3.16 10.93
N PRO A 117 7.84 -3.14 11.64
CA PRO A 117 7.04 -1.92 11.73
C PRO A 117 7.70 -0.90 12.66
N GLU A 118 8.04 0.26 12.10
CA GLU A 118 8.70 1.33 12.85
C GLU A 118 7.73 2.44 13.28
N ASP A 119 6.55 2.52 12.67
CA ASP A 119 5.54 3.52 13.01
C ASP A 119 4.13 2.93 12.97
N VAL A 120 3.15 3.75 13.36
CA VAL A 120 1.76 3.28 13.47
C VAL A 120 1.15 2.95 12.11
N VAL A 121 1.55 3.64 11.04
CA VAL A 121 1.06 3.37 9.68
C VAL A 121 1.54 1.99 9.23
N SER A 122 2.81 1.70 9.43
CA SER A 122 3.39 0.39 9.10
C SER A 122 2.74 -0.72 9.90
N ALA A 123 2.57 -0.52 11.22
CA ALA A 123 1.95 -1.52 12.08
C ALA A 123 0.49 -1.80 11.67
N ALA A 124 -0.28 -0.75 11.36
CA ALA A 124 -1.67 -0.90 10.93
C ALA A 124 -1.76 -1.68 9.62
N LEU A 125 -0.86 -1.43 8.67
CA LEU A 125 -0.84 -2.15 7.40
C LEU A 125 -0.57 -3.63 7.61
N ILE A 126 0.43 -3.99 8.43
CA ILE A 126 0.76 -5.39 8.71
C ILE A 126 -0.44 -6.12 9.32
N ILE A 127 -1.13 -5.49 10.27
CA ILE A 127 -2.30 -6.10 10.92
C ILE A 127 -3.47 -6.24 9.92
N ALA A 128 -3.67 -5.25 9.06
CA ALA A 128 -4.79 -5.21 8.12
C ALA A 128 -4.66 -6.21 6.97
N ASP A 129 -3.45 -6.52 6.58
CA ASP A 129 -3.17 -7.40 5.45
C ASP A 129 -3.34 -8.93 5.81
#